data_b8595bddbe13af2f9780f92aec491430
#
_entry.id   b8595bddbe13af2f9780f92aec491430
#
_cell.length_a   1.000
_cell.length_b   1.000
_cell.length_c   1.000
_cell.angle_alpha   90.00
_cell.angle_beta   90.00
_cell.angle_gamma   90.00
#
_symmetry.space_group_name_H-M   'P 1'
#
loop_
_entity.id
_entity.type
_entity.pdbx_description
1 polymer ?
#
loop_
_entity_poly.entity_id
_entity_poly.type
_entity_poly.pdbx_seq_one_letter_code
_entity_poly.pdbx_strand_id
1 'polypeptide(L)'
;MTTFRVLLHVVAQRDYELHSLELSTTFLQGSLHEEIWLRRSPGFTGTTLAALGFARSTTDPSLFLRTDTTLPPFYILVYVDDLVLATAYTAGLAHVKSELQKRHTCTDLGELCSYLGLQITRDRAWRTITLTQSHMVQQVLQRLNFTYSLLQATPLSSRHSLSALPLDESVEPSGPYPELVGCLMYLMTCTRPDLAYPLSILARYVAPGRHRPEHMDAAKRVLCYLCSTLCMGLVLGGRARVVLTGHADASCVDDLATQRSSSCEAEIYAGAMAAQELHWLTYLLTDLGEAPRSPPVLYVDNKAMLALCQEHRLEHRTKHIALCYFLARELQQRGQLRLAYVATRANTADIFTKALQPCDHQRFCTMLAFFALLDWSCDLLFSPTLPMGVCQTYMI
;
A
#
# COMPACT_ATOMS: atom_id res chain seq x y z
N MET A 1 5.42 -2.58 -4.16
CA MET A 1 3.99 -2.92 -3.96
C MET A 1 3.04 -1.84 -4.52
N THR A 2 3.31 -0.55 -4.35
CA THR A 2 2.46 0.54 -4.85
C THR A 2 2.28 0.49 -6.38
N THR A 3 3.38 0.35 -7.15
CA THR A 3 3.34 0.20 -8.62
C THR A 3 2.45 -0.95 -9.06
N PHE A 4 2.52 -2.09 -8.37
CA PHE A 4 1.66 -3.24 -8.65
C PHE A 4 0.18 -2.91 -8.45
N ARG A 5 -0.19 -2.25 -7.34
CA ARG A 5 -1.59 -1.85 -7.10
C ARG A 5 -2.09 -0.85 -8.14
N VAL A 6 -1.27 0.13 -8.51
CA VAL A 6 -1.62 1.12 -9.54
C VAL A 6 -1.78 0.44 -10.90
N LEU A 7 -0.88 -0.48 -11.27
CA LEU A 7 -1.02 -1.28 -12.49
C LEU A 7 -2.31 -2.07 -12.49
N LEU A 8 -2.64 -2.79 -11.40
CA LEU A 8 -3.89 -3.55 -11.28
C LEU A 8 -5.13 -2.65 -11.38
N HIS A 9 -5.08 -1.46 -10.80
CA HIS A 9 -6.16 -0.48 -10.91
C HIS A 9 -6.43 -0.11 -12.38
N VAL A 10 -5.38 0.23 -13.13
CA VAL A 10 -5.47 0.55 -14.56
C VAL A 10 -5.95 -0.65 -15.37
N VAL A 11 -5.39 -1.84 -15.10
CA VAL A 11 -5.79 -3.10 -15.75
C VAL A 11 -7.28 -3.38 -15.55
N ALA A 12 -7.78 -3.20 -14.34
CA ALA A 12 -9.20 -3.42 -14.03
C ALA A 12 -10.09 -2.41 -14.76
N GLN A 13 -9.76 -1.12 -14.71
CA GLN A 13 -10.53 -0.07 -15.39
C GLN A 13 -10.58 -0.22 -16.91
N ARG A 14 -9.46 -0.60 -17.51
CA ARG A 14 -9.31 -0.77 -18.96
C ARG A 14 -9.70 -2.16 -19.46
N ASP A 15 -9.97 -3.07 -18.55
CA ASP A 15 -10.25 -4.48 -18.85
C ASP A 15 -9.15 -5.17 -19.67
N TYR A 16 -7.89 -4.89 -19.34
CA TYR A 16 -6.73 -5.54 -19.97
C TYR A 16 -6.57 -6.97 -19.50
N GLU A 17 -6.02 -7.84 -20.34
CA GLU A 17 -5.57 -9.17 -19.95
C GLU A 17 -4.42 -9.03 -18.94
N LEU A 18 -4.40 -9.91 -17.94
CA LEU A 18 -3.44 -9.88 -16.84
C LEU A 18 -2.94 -11.30 -16.60
N HIS A 19 -1.66 -11.55 -16.90
CA HIS A 19 -1.04 -12.86 -16.81
C HIS A 19 0.24 -12.80 -16.00
N SER A 20 0.70 -13.96 -15.52
CA SER A 20 2.00 -14.10 -14.88
C SER A 20 2.87 -15.17 -15.53
N LEU A 21 4.17 -14.90 -15.51
CA LEU A 21 5.23 -15.84 -15.84
C LEU A 21 6.21 -15.91 -14.67
N GLU A 22 6.70 -17.09 -14.37
CA GLU A 22 7.77 -17.32 -13.38
C GLU A 22 9.03 -17.78 -14.11
N LEU A 23 10.14 -17.08 -13.85
CA LEU A 23 11.45 -17.43 -14.39
C LEU A 23 12.09 -18.50 -13.53
N SER A 24 12.40 -19.64 -14.11
CA SER A 24 13.10 -20.69 -13.39
C SER A 24 14.56 -20.30 -13.17
N THR A 25 14.99 -20.28 -11.94
CA THR A 25 16.43 -20.24 -11.53
C THR A 25 17.23 -18.99 -11.93
N THR A 26 16.67 -17.79 -11.89
CA THR A 26 17.43 -16.55 -12.10
C THR A 26 18.60 -16.39 -11.11
N PHE A 27 18.45 -16.88 -9.88
CA PHE A 27 19.53 -16.89 -8.87
C PHE A 27 20.68 -17.86 -9.16
N LEU A 28 20.47 -18.92 -9.98
CA LEU A 28 21.48 -19.95 -10.25
C LEU A 28 22.23 -19.73 -11.56
N GLN A 29 21.85 -18.76 -12.37
CA GLN A 29 22.51 -18.48 -13.68
C GLN A 29 23.63 -17.45 -13.59
N GLY A 30 23.90 -16.88 -12.43
CA GLY A 30 25.03 -15.99 -12.18
C GLY A 30 26.23 -16.79 -11.67
N SER A 31 27.37 -16.77 -12.37
CA SER A 31 28.65 -17.21 -11.81
C SER A 31 29.01 -16.30 -10.64
N LEU A 32 28.97 -16.85 -9.42
CA LEU A 32 29.46 -16.22 -8.19
C LEU A 32 30.96 -16.16 -8.22
N HIS A 33 31.51 -15.01 -8.58
CA HIS A 33 32.87 -14.62 -8.18
C HIS A 33 32.76 -13.80 -6.90
N GLU A 34 33.56 -14.22 -5.90
CA GLU A 34 33.54 -13.72 -4.52
C GLU A 34 33.55 -12.19 -4.41
N GLU A 35 32.42 -11.60 -4.25
CA GLU A 35 32.10 -10.39 -3.52
C GLU A 35 30.57 -10.24 -3.61
N ILE A 36 29.88 -10.49 -2.47
CA ILE A 36 28.41 -10.43 -2.37
C ILE A 36 27.99 -8.96 -2.37
N TRP A 37 28.09 -8.32 -3.51
CA TRP A 37 27.28 -7.17 -3.86
C TRP A 37 26.15 -7.73 -4.70
N LEU A 38 24.89 -7.60 -4.24
CA LEU A 38 23.70 -7.92 -5.02
C LEU A 38 23.64 -7.01 -6.25
N ARG A 39 24.49 -7.30 -7.22
CA ARG A 39 24.38 -6.76 -8.57
C ARG A 39 23.25 -7.53 -9.23
N ARG A 40 22.23 -6.80 -9.71
CA ARG A 40 21.18 -7.36 -10.58
C ARG A 40 21.83 -8.31 -11.58
N SER A 41 21.26 -9.50 -11.73
CA SER A 41 21.68 -10.46 -12.74
C SER A 41 21.84 -9.76 -14.10
N PRO A 42 23.04 -9.77 -14.73
CA PRO A 42 23.32 -8.96 -15.91
C PRO A 42 22.68 -9.51 -17.19
N GLY A 43 21.63 -10.24 -17.19
CA GLY A 43 21.15 -10.90 -18.40
C GLY A 43 19.68 -10.70 -18.72
N PHE A 44 18.82 -10.62 -17.73
CA PHE A 44 17.40 -10.75 -18.01
C PHE A 44 16.68 -9.42 -18.31
N THR A 45 16.83 -8.39 -17.49
CA THR A 45 15.86 -7.29 -17.47
C THR A 45 16.14 -6.14 -18.44
N GLY A 46 17.38 -5.91 -18.81
CA GLY A 46 17.71 -4.74 -19.65
C GLY A 46 17.74 -5.05 -21.15
N THR A 47 18.38 -6.16 -21.52
CA THR A 47 18.64 -6.48 -22.94
C THR A 47 17.49 -7.27 -23.57
N THR A 48 16.91 -8.24 -22.86
CA THR A 48 15.83 -9.09 -23.43
C THR A 48 14.55 -8.32 -23.66
N LEU A 49 14.07 -7.55 -22.67
CA LEU A 49 12.86 -6.77 -22.81
C LEU A 49 13.05 -5.61 -23.79
N ALA A 50 14.23 -4.97 -23.83
CA ALA A 50 14.55 -3.98 -24.85
C ALA A 50 14.51 -4.56 -26.27
N ALA A 51 15.04 -5.78 -26.46
CA ALA A 51 14.97 -6.48 -27.76
C ALA A 51 13.54 -6.85 -28.17
N LEU A 52 12.60 -6.93 -27.22
CA LEU A 52 11.17 -7.14 -27.46
C LEU A 52 10.39 -5.82 -27.62
N GLY A 53 11.07 -4.68 -27.66
CA GLY A 53 10.45 -3.37 -27.83
C GLY A 53 9.86 -2.76 -26.56
N PHE A 54 10.42 -3.10 -25.40
CA PHE A 54 10.03 -2.50 -24.12
C PHE A 54 11.13 -1.57 -23.59
N ALA A 55 10.75 -0.42 -23.10
CA ALA A 55 11.61 0.49 -22.34
C ALA A 55 11.24 0.48 -20.86
N ARG A 56 12.23 0.68 -20.01
CA ARG A 56 12.03 0.83 -18.58
C ARG A 56 11.36 2.16 -18.28
N SER A 57 10.36 2.16 -17.39
CA SER A 57 9.77 3.39 -16.86
C SER A 57 10.83 4.22 -16.13
N THR A 58 10.72 5.53 -16.25
CA THR A 58 11.56 6.47 -15.50
C THR A 58 11.10 6.63 -14.06
N THR A 59 9.83 6.34 -13.81
CA THR A 59 9.19 6.47 -12.48
C THR A 59 9.46 5.27 -11.58
N ASP A 60 9.38 4.05 -12.14
CA ASP A 60 9.69 2.81 -11.42
C ASP A 60 10.54 1.87 -12.31
N PRO A 61 11.78 1.57 -11.90
CA PRO A 61 12.68 0.72 -12.69
C PRO A 61 12.24 -0.75 -12.80
N SER A 62 11.25 -1.20 -12.05
CA SER A 62 10.65 -2.53 -12.18
C SER A 62 9.55 -2.62 -13.23
N LEU A 63 9.04 -1.48 -13.70
CA LEU A 63 8.00 -1.38 -14.72
C LEU A 63 8.60 -1.16 -16.11
N PHE A 64 8.17 -1.97 -17.07
CA PHE A 64 8.54 -1.85 -18.49
C PHE A 64 7.31 -1.57 -19.33
N LEU A 65 7.46 -0.66 -20.28
CA LEU A 65 6.40 -0.14 -21.14
C LEU A 65 6.75 -0.44 -22.59
N ARG A 66 5.77 -0.81 -23.40
CA ARG A 66 5.97 -0.94 -24.85
C ARG A 66 6.33 0.43 -25.46
N THR A 67 7.35 0.47 -26.27
CA THR A 67 7.83 1.72 -26.92
C THR A 67 7.04 2.06 -28.17
N ASP A 68 6.49 1.09 -28.88
CA ASP A 68 5.67 1.30 -30.06
C ASP A 68 4.26 1.75 -29.67
N THR A 69 4.00 3.05 -29.82
CA THR A 69 2.71 3.68 -29.50
C THR A 69 1.64 3.45 -30.57
N THR A 70 1.97 2.83 -31.71
CA THR A 70 1.00 2.43 -32.73
C THR A 70 0.23 1.17 -32.35
N LEU A 71 0.81 0.37 -31.45
CA LEU A 71 0.21 -0.83 -30.87
C LEU A 71 -0.48 -0.51 -29.54
N PRO A 72 -1.48 -1.34 -29.13
CA PRO A 72 -2.10 -1.18 -27.82
C PRO A 72 -1.08 -1.24 -26.69
N PRO A 73 -1.32 -0.53 -25.57
CA PRO A 73 -0.44 -0.55 -24.40
C PRO A 73 -0.13 -1.96 -23.92
N PHE A 74 1.13 -2.16 -23.53
CA PHE A 74 1.59 -3.38 -22.92
C PHE A 74 2.57 -3.06 -21.80
N TYR A 75 2.31 -3.57 -20.62
CA TYR A 75 3.07 -3.37 -19.40
C TYR A 75 3.66 -4.67 -18.92
N ILE A 76 4.90 -4.65 -18.46
CA ILE A 76 5.56 -5.78 -17.80
C ILE A 76 6.12 -5.27 -16.48
N LEU A 77 5.63 -5.81 -15.37
CA LEU A 77 6.18 -5.54 -14.04
C LEU A 77 7.06 -6.73 -13.65
N VAL A 78 8.29 -6.44 -13.26
CA VAL A 78 9.32 -7.44 -12.93
C VAL A 78 9.60 -7.39 -11.44
N TYR A 79 9.48 -8.51 -10.75
CA TYR A 79 9.87 -8.65 -9.37
C TYR A 79 10.63 -9.95 -9.15
N VAL A 80 11.97 -9.83 -9.05
CA VAL A 80 12.90 -10.95 -8.94
C VAL A 80 12.69 -11.96 -10.09
N ASP A 81 11.98 -13.05 -9.83
CA ASP A 81 11.68 -14.13 -10.76
C ASP A 81 10.27 -14.05 -11.36
N ASP A 82 9.43 -13.18 -10.80
CA ASP A 82 8.03 -13.02 -11.21
C ASP A 82 7.87 -11.91 -12.24
N LEU A 83 7.16 -12.21 -13.32
CA LEU A 83 6.75 -11.26 -14.34
C LEU A 83 5.23 -11.15 -14.38
N VAL A 84 4.71 -9.93 -14.22
CA VAL A 84 3.29 -9.63 -14.43
C VAL A 84 3.14 -8.92 -15.77
N LEU A 85 2.37 -9.50 -16.67
CA LEU A 85 2.11 -8.99 -18.02
C LEU A 85 0.68 -8.46 -18.11
N ALA A 86 0.51 -7.23 -18.59
CA ALA A 86 -0.78 -6.58 -18.73
C ALA A 86 -0.93 -5.88 -20.09
N THR A 87 -1.98 -6.21 -20.84
CA THR A 87 -2.24 -5.64 -22.17
C THR A 87 -3.67 -5.85 -22.63
N ALA A 88 -4.17 -4.96 -23.48
CA ALA A 88 -5.42 -5.18 -24.23
C ALA A 88 -5.23 -6.11 -25.45
N TYR A 89 -3.99 -6.43 -25.81
CA TYR A 89 -3.64 -7.11 -27.07
C TYR A 89 -3.25 -8.57 -26.84
N THR A 90 -4.25 -9.48 -26.90
CA THR A 90 -4.09 -10.93 -26.62
C THR A 90 -3.07 -11.63 -27.54
N ALA A 91 -3.05 -11.31 -28.85
CA ALA A 91 -2.06 -11.85 -29.77
C ALA A 91 -0.63 -11.39 -29.43
N GLY A 92 -0.47 -10.13 -29.00
CA GLY A 92 0.81 -9.62 -28.53
C GLY A 92 1.25 -10.28 -27.23
N LEU A 93 0.31 -10.60 -26.35
CA LEU A 93 0.58 -11.34 -25.11
C LEU A 93 1.17 -12.72 -25.41
N ALA A 94 0.53 -13.49 -26.31
CA ALA A 94 1.00 -14.80 -26.73
C ALA A 94 2.40 -14.73 -27.40
N HIS A 95 2.63 -13.72 -28.23
CA HIS A 95 3.93 -13.50 -28.86
C HIS A 95 5.02 -13.22 -27.83
N VAL A 96 4.80 -12.30 -26.90
CA VAL A 96 5.80 -11.94 -25.87
C VAL A 96 6.10 -13.14 -24.96
N LYS A 97 5.08 -13.90 -24.55
CA LYS A 97 5.26 -15.14 -23.78
C LYS A 97 6.14 -16.14 -24.52
N SER A 98 5.83 -16.41 -25.81
CA SER A 98 6.61 -17.34 -26.64
C SER A 98 8.08 -16.90 -26.78
N GLU A 99 8.32 -15.61 -27.01
CA GLU A 99 9.69 -15.07 -27.15
C GLU A 99 10.48 -15.13 -25.83
N LEU A 100 9.82 -14.91 -24.68
CA LEU A 100 10.44 -15.07 -23.36
C LEU A 100 10.79 -16.54 -23.09
N GLN A 101 9.88 -17.49 -23.40
CA GLN A 101 10.11 -18.92 -23.24
C GLN A 101 11.21 -19.49 -24.15
N LYS A 102 11.42 -18.90 -25.33
CA LYS A 102 12.54 -19.28 -26.21
C LYS A 102 13.91 -18.87 -25.66
N ARG A 103 13.95 -17.77 -24.92
CA ARG A 103 15.21 -17.15 -24.44
C ARG A 103 15.54 -17.53 -23.01
N HIS A 104 14.54 -17.84 -22.22
CA HIS A 104 14.67 -18.13 -20.79
C HIS A 104 13.78 -19.32 -20.41
N THR A 105 14.27 -20.12 -19.47
CA THR A 105 13.43 -21.15 -18.88
C THR A 105 12.40 -20.46 -17.98
N CYS A 106 11.15 -20.42 -18.42
CA CYS A 106 10.07 -19.80 -17.65
C CYS A 106 8.78 -20.60 -17.75
N THR A 107 8.02 -20.59 -16.68
CA THR A 107 6.70 -21.24 -16.56
C THR A 107 5.62 -20.20 -16.79
N ASP A 108 4.69 -20.49 -17.71
CA ASP A 108 3.49 -19.68 -17.89
C ASP A 108 2.44 -20.10 -16.86
N LEU A 109 2.12 -19.21 -15.92
CA LEU A 109 1.13 -19.45 -14.87
C LEU A 109 -0.30 -19.06 -15.31
N GLY A 110 -0.46 -18.54 -16.54
CA GLY A 110 -1.76 -18.12 -17.06
C GLY A 110 -2.26 -16.79 -16.50
N GLU A 111 -3.58 -16.69 -16.30
CA GLU A 111 -4.20 -15.50 -15.70
C GLU A 111 -3.73 -15.32 -14.25
N LEU A 112 -3.45 -14.09 -13.86
CA LEU A 112 -2.92 -13.75 -12.55
C LEU A 112 -4.00 -13.90 -11.47
N CYS A 113 -3.98 -15.03 -10.74
CA CYS A 113 -4.88 -15.31 -9.61
C CYS A 113 -4.20 -15.19 -8.24
N SER A 114 -2.87 -15.22 -8.21
CA SER A 114 -2.08 -15.04 -6.99
C SER A 114 -0.74 -14.37 -7.32
N TYR A 115 -0.24 -13.55 -6.40
CA TYR A 115 1.05 -12.86 -6.55
C TYR A 115 1.62 -12.49 -5.21
N LEU A 116 2.84 -12.92 -4.90
CA LEU A 116 3.52 -12.61 -3.64
C LEU A 116 2.62 -12.85 -2.41
N GLY A 117 1.96 -14.01 -2.33
CA GLY A 117 1.08 -14.35 -1.22
C GLY A 117 -0.26 -13.58 -1.17
N LEU A 118 -0.55 -12.76 -2.18
CA LEU A 118 -1.84 -12.10 -2.38
C LEU A 118 -2.77 -13.02 -3.19
N GLN A 119 -4.03 -13.08 -2.81
CA GLN A 119 -5.09 -13.67 -3.62
C GLN A 119 -5.72 -12.55 -4.45
N ILE A 120 -5.90 -12.80 -5.74
CA ILE A 120 -6.36 -11.82 -6.72
C ILE A 120 -7.65 -12.35 -7.33
N THR A 121 -8.73 -11.64 -7.10
CA THR A 121 -10.05 -11.95 -7.67
C THR A 121 -10.48 -10.82 -8.59
N ARG A 122 -10.88 -11.14 -9.82
CA ARG A 122 -11.28 -10.17 -10.82
C ARG A 122 -12.77 -10.23 -11.10
N ASP A 123 -13.42 -9.08 -11.12
CA ASP A 123 -14.78 -8.90 -11.62
C ASP A 123 -14.76 -8.00 -12.86
N ARG A 124 -14.88 -8.61 -14.05
CA ARG A 124 -14.86 -7.89 -15.32
C ARG A 124 -16.14 -7.06 -15.54
N ALA A 125 -17.29 -7.49 -14.97
CA ALA A 125 -18.54 -6.77 -15.09
C ALA A 125 -18.48 -5.42 -14.35
N TRP A 126 -17.88 -5.39 -13.16
CA TRP A 126 -17.66 -4.17 -12.38
C TRP A 126 -16.33 -3.48 -12.68
N ARG A 127 -15.46 -4.10 -13.49
CA ARG A 127 -14.09 -3.66 -13.76
C ARG A 127 -13.28 -3.46 -12.50
N THR A 128 -13.36 -4.42 -11.59
CA THR A 128 -12.64 -4.39 -10.32
C THR A 128 -11.73 -5.60 -10.17
N ILE A 129 -10.66 -5.41 -9.40
CA ILE A 129 -9.76 -6.44 -8.91
C ILE A 129 -9.71 -6.31 -7.40
N THR A 130 -9.96 -7.42 -6.70
CA THR A 130 -9.89 -7.49 -5.23
C THR A 130 -8.63 -8.22 -4.81
N LEU A 131 -7.88 -7.63 -3.90
CA LEU A 131 -6.68 -8.22 -3.30
C LEU A 131 -6.99 -8.62 -1.86
N THR A 132 -6.79 -9.90 -1.53
CA THR A 132 -6.96 -10.44 -0.18
C THR A 132 -5.76 -11.27 0.24
N GLN A 133 -5.64 -11.54 1.55
CA GLN A 133 -4.66 -12.44 2.14
C GLN A 133 -5.32 -13.39 3.17
N SER A 134 -6.55 -13.82 2.90
CA SER A 134 -7.31 -14.68 3.82
C SER A 134 -6.57 -15.99 4.15
N HIS A 135 -5.88 -16.60 3.18
CA HIS A 135 -5.07 -17.80 3.44
C HIS A 135 -3.93 -17.53 4.42
N MET A 136 -3.23 -16.40 4.27
CA MET A 136 -2.15 -16.05 5.20
C MET A 136 -2.69 -15.82 6.62
N VAL A 137 -3.82 -15.13 6.77
CA VAL A 137 -4.47 -14.96 8.07
C VAL A 137 -4.80 -16.32 8.70
N GLN A 138 -5.39 -17.24 7.93
CA GLN A 138 -5.70 -18.61 8.39
C GLN A 138 -4.43 -19.37 8.81
N GLN A 139 -3.35 -19.29 8.05
CA GLN A 139 -2.06 -19.92 8.39
C GLN A 139 -1.49 -19.38 9.71
N VAL A 140 -1.53 -18.06 9.92
CA VAL A 140 -1.07 -17.44 11.17
C VAL A 140 -1.91 -17.91 12.36
N LEU A 141 -3.23 -17.99 12.20
CA LEU A 141 -4.12 -18.49 13.24
C LEU A 141 -3.85 -19.96 13.60
N GLN A 142 -3.68 -20.82 12.59
CA GLN A 142 -3.36 -22.24 12.77
C GLN A 142 -2.00 -22.42 13.46
N ARG A 143 -0.97 -21.70 13.02
CA ARG A 143 0.39 -21.79 13.57
C ARG A 143 0.47 -21.39 15.03
N LEU A 144 -0.33 -20.41 15.43
CA LEU A 144 -0.40 -19.95 16.83
C LEU A 144 -1.38 -20.75 17.68
N ASN A 145 -2.01 -21.82 17.14
CA ASN A 145 -3.09 -22.56 17.78
C ASN A 145 -4.17 -21.63 18.37
N PHE A 146 -4.47 -20.55 17.64
CA PHE A 146 -5.37 -19.51 18.10
C PHE A 146 -6.82 -19.96 17.93
N THR A 147 -7.48 -20.24 19.07
CA THR A 147 -8.89 -20.61 19.08
C THR A 147 -9.75 -19.35 19.12
N TYR A 148 -10.72 -19.23 18.23
CA TYR A 148 -11.63 -18.09 18.11
C TYR A 148 -12.44 -17.91 19.39
N SER A 149 -12.07 -16.99 20.26
CA SER A 149 -12.82 -16.76 21.48
C SER A 149 -13.72 -15.52 21.45
N LEU A 150 -13.29 -14.44 20.77
CA LEU A 150 -14.06 -13.18 20.75
C LEU A 150 -13.77 -12.39 19.47
N LEU A 151 -14.79 -12.19 18.64
CA LEU A 151 -14.72 -11.29 17.50
C LEU A 151 -14.58 -9.84 17.95
N GLN A 152 -13.73 -9.07 17.27
CA GLN A 152 -13.47 -7.67 17.59
C GLN A 152 -13.85 -6.77 16.40
N ALA A 153 -14.52 -5.65 16.68
CA ALA A 153 -14.93 -4.68 15.65
C ALA A 153 -13.80 -3.71 15.26
N THR A 154 -12.74 -3.59 16.09
CA THR A 154 -11.58 -2.74 15.84
C THR A 154 -10.31 -3.45 16.23
N PRO A 155 -9.19 -3.22 15.53
CA PRO A 155 -7.94 -3.92 15.81
C PRO A 155 -7.30 -3.49 17.13
N LEU A 156 -7.58 -2.27 17.61
CA LEU A 156 -7.12 -1.78 18.92
C LEU A 156 -8.26 -1.04 19.61
N SER A 157 -8.30 -1.14 20.95
CA SER A 157 -9.27 -0.39 21.75
C SER A 157 -8.87 1.08 21.86
N SER A 158 -9.83 2.00 21.74
CA SER A 158 -9.59 3.43 21.95
C SER A 158 -9.17 3.79 23.39
N ARG A 159 -9.32 2.87 24.34
CA ARG A 159 -8.89 3.03 25.75
C ARG A 159 -7.59 2.29 26.07
N HIS A 160 -6.89 1.82 25.03
CA HIS A 160 -5.69 1.02 25.25
C HIS A 160 -4.50 1.93 25.59
N SER A 161 -3.86 1.67 26.72
CA SER A 161 -2.61 2.32 27.11
C SER A 161 -1.53 1.24 27.19
N LEU A 162 -0.69 1.14 26.15
CA LEU A 162 0.52 0.34 26.17
C LEU A 162 1.65 1.25 26.65
N SER A 163 2.03 1.14 27.92
CA SER A 163 3.14 1.92 28.47
C SER A 163 4.49 1.33 28.09
N ALA A 164 5.44 2.20 27.78
CA ALA A 164 6.83 1.82 27.65
C ALA A 164 7.35 1.27 29.00
N LEU A 165 8.12 0.20 28.93
CA LEU A 165 8.84 -0.33 30.08
C LEU A 165 10.01 0.57 30.48
N PRO A 166 10.29 0.72 31.78
CA PRO A 166 11.61 1.09 32.23
C PRO A 166 12.66 0.15 31.64
N LEU A 167 13.79 0.69 31.23
CA LEU A 167 14.86 -0.06 30.52
C LEU A 167 15.50 -1.17 31.38
N ASP A 168 15.27 -1.18 32.71
CA ASP A 168 15.97 -2.01 33.68
C ASP A 168 15.23 -3.31 34.05
N GLU A 169 14.02 -3.58 33.56
CA GLU A 169 13.33 -4.81 33.86
C GLU A 169 13.49 -5.82 32.72
N SER A 170 14.29 -6.85 32.91
CA SER A 170 14.33 -8.02 32.04
C SER A 170 13.04 -8.82 32.20
N VAL A 171 12.23 -8.89 31.16
CA VAL A 171 11.04 -9.72 31.11
C VAL A 171 11.33 -10.94 30.27
N GLU A 172 10.99 -12.12 30.80
CA GLU A 172 11.09 -13.36 30.02
C GLU A 172 10.26 -13.24 28.73
N PRO A 173 10.77 -13.67 27.58
CA PRO A 173 10.08 -13.60 26.31
C PRO A 173 8.75 -14.36 26.39
N SER A 174 7.62 -13.68 26.24
CA SER A 174 6.32 -14.34 26.22
C SER A 174 5.92 -14.69 24.79
N GLY A 175 6.28 -15.91 24.35
CA GLY A 175 5.82 -16.47 23.08
C GLY A 175 6.42 -15.84 21.82
N PRO A 176 5.88 -16.14 20.63
CA PRO A 176 6.41 -15.71 19.31
C PRO A 176 5.97 -14.28 18.93
N TYR A 177 6.09 -13.31 19.84
CA TYR A 177 5.63 -11.94 19.61
C TYR A 177 6.28 -11.26 18.39
N PRO A 178 7.63 -11.27 18.21
CA PRO A 178 8.27 -10.66 17.06
C PRO A 178 7.81 -11.25 15.73
N GLU A 179 7.62 -12.58 15.72
CA GLU A 179 7.16 -13.29 14.53
C GLU A 179 5.70 -12.92 14.19
N LEU A 180 4.83 -12.87 15.19
CA LEU A 180 3.43 -12.46 15.03
C LEU A 180 3.36 -11.03 14.48
N VAL A 181 4.07 -10.08 15.09
CA VAL A 181 4.08 -8.69 14.63
C VAL A 181 4.62 -8.61 13.19
N GLY A 182 5.67 -9.38 12.84
CA GLY A 182 6.18 -9.44 11.47
C GLY A 182 5.13 -9.91 10.46
N CYS A 183 4.38 -10.96 10.77
CA CYS A 183 3.28 -11.44 9.92
C CYS A 183 2.17 -10.38 9.78
N LEU A 184 1.79 -9.72 10.87
CA LEU A 184 0.78 -8.67 10.85
C LEU A 184 1.24 -7.44 10.04
N MET A 185 2.53 -7.06 10.14
CA MET A 185 3.11 -5.98 9.32
C MET A 185 3.07 -6.30 7.82
N TYR A 186 3.29 -7.55 7.44
CA TYR A 186 3.16 -7.96 6.05
C TYR A 186 1.71 -7.83 5.55
N LEU A 187 0.73 -8.28 6.34
CA LEU A 187 -0.70 -8.09 6.04
C LEU A 187 -1.04 -6.60 5.88
N MET A 188 -0.59 -5.75 6.81
CA MET A 188 -0.77 -4.30 6.78
C MET A 188 -0.22 -3.69 5.48
N THR A 189 1.00 -4.03 5.13
CA THR A 189 1.67 -3.46 3.96
C THR A 189 1.01 -3.89 2.65
N CYS A 190 0.44 -5.10 2.60
CA CYS A 190 -0.06 -5.68 1.37
C CYS A 190 -1.56 -5.43 1.13
N THR A 191 -2.44 -5.71 2.09
CA THR A 191 -3.90 -5.67 1.86
C THR A 191 -4.70 -5.07 3.01
N ARG A 192 -4.09 -4.87 4.19
CA ARG A 192 -4.78 -4.46 5.42
C ARG A 192 -4.19 -3.19 6.05
N PRO A 193 -4.19 -2.05 5.33
CA PRO A 193 -3.67 -0.78 5.88
C PRO A 193 -4.45 -0.29 7.11
N ASP A 194 -5.66 -0.77 7.36
CA ASP A 194 -6.46 -0.56 8.57
C ASP A 194 -5.76 -1.04 9.87
N LEU A 195 -4.69 -1.84 9.75
CA LEU A 195 -3.84 -2.28 10.84
C LEU A 195 -2.68 -1.32 11.14
N ALA A 196 -2.52 -0.22 10.39
CA ALA A 196 -1.33 0.62 10.49
C ALA A 196 -1.13 1.20 11.89
N TYR A 197 -2.18 1.78 12.49
CA TYR A 197 -2.07 2.36 13.82
C TYR A 197 -1.71 1.33 14.91
N PRO A 198 -2.43 0.22 15.10
CA PRO A 198 -2.05 -0.77 16.11
C PRO A 198 -0.64 -1.31 15.90
N LEU A 199 -0.22 -1.52 14.65
CA LEU A 199 1.10 -2.07 14.37
C LEU A 199 2.22 -1.04 14.53
N SER A 200 1.96 0.24 14.32
CA SER A 200 2.93 1.30 14.64
C SER A 200 3.29 1.33 16.13
N ILE A 201 2.35 0.95 16.99
CA ILE A 201 2.57 0.85 18.43
C ILE A 201 3.27 -0.50 18.76
N LEU A 202 2.72 -1.61 18.30
CA LEU A 202 3.23 -2.94 18.63
C LEU A 202 4.68 -3.16 18.14
N ALA A 203 5.03 -2.63 16.96
CA ALA A 203 6.37 -2.76 16.40
C ALA A 203 7.49 -2.18 17.27
N ARG A 204 7.20 -1.22 18.17
CA ARG A 204 8.18 -0.62 19.08
C ARG A 204 8.70 -1.60 20.12
N TYR A 205 7.94 -2.64 20.40
CA TYR A 205 8.22 -3.63 21.45
C TYR A 205 8.73 -4.96 20.90
N VAL A 206 9.11 -5.01 19.60
CA VAL A 206 9.61 -6.23 18.94
C VAL A 206 11.02 -6.61 19.41
N ALA A 207 11.81 -5.65 19.87
CA ALA A 207 13.16 -5.94 20.36
C ALA A 207 13.13 -6.89 21.58
N PRO A 208 14.12 -7.80 21.71
CA PRO A 208 14.18 -8.74 22.81
C PRO A 208 14.07 -8.04 24.18
N GLY A 209 13.28 -8.59 25.09
CA GLY A 209 13.07 -8.04 26.43
C GLY A 209 12.22 -6.76 26.50
N ARG A 210 11.67 -6.30 25.39
CA ARG A 210 10.84 -5.08 25.33
C ARG A 210 9.34 -5.33 25.42
N HIS A 211 8.87 -6.53 25.12
CA HIS A 211 7.44 -6.86 25.14
C HIS A 211 7.04 -7.56 26.42
N ARG A 212 5.85 -7.25 26.88
CA ARG A 212 5.16 -7.85 28.05
C ARG A 212 3.93 -8.63 27.58
N PRO A 213 3.27 -9.40 28.50
CA PRO A 213 2.01 -10.07 28.20
C PRO A 213 0.94 -9.15 27.60
N GLU A 214 0.85 -7.89 28.05
CA GLU A 214 -0.11 -6.92 27.53
C GLU A 214 0.10 -6.60 26.05
N HIS A 215 1.35 -6.55 25.58
CA HIS A 215 1.65 -6.36 24.16
C HIS A 215 1.24 -7.59 23.34
N MET A 216 1.47 -8.79 23.87
CA MET A 216 0.99 -10.03 23.26
C MET A 216 -0.54 -10.06 23.18
N ASP A 217 -1.23 -9.65 24.24
CA ASP A 217 -2.70 -9.61 24.27
C ASP A 217 -3.26 -8.58 23.28
N ALA A 218 -2.58 -7.43 23.13
CA ALA A 218 -2.93 -6.46 22.11
C ALA A 218 -2.71 -7.03 20.68
N ALA A 219 -1.61 -7.75 20.43
CA ALA A 219 -1.38 -8.43 19.16
C ALA A 219 -2.42 -9.54 18.89
N LYS A 220 -2.81 -10.31 19.90
CA LYS A 220 -3.92 -11.28 19.82
C LYS A 220 -5.26 -10.60 19.51
N ARG A 221 -5.51 -9.40 20.05
CA ARG A 221 -6.71 -8.64 19.71
C ARG A 221 -6.75 -8.28 18.21
N VAL A 222 -5.60 -7.95 17.60
CA VAL A 222 -5.52 -7.74 16.14
C VAL A 222 -5.90 -9.03 15.39
N LEU A 223 -5.49 -10.21 15.87
CA LEU A 223 -5.93 -11.49 15.29
C LEU A 223 -7.45 -11.69 15.42
N CYS A 224 -8.05 -11.37 16.57
CA CYS A 224 -9.52 -11.45 16.73
C CYS A 224 -10.25 -10.53 15.73
N TYR A 225 -9.72 -9.34 15.48
CA TYR A 225 -10.24 -8.43 14.47
C TYR A 225 -10.08 -9.01 13.05
N LEU A 226 -8.93 -9.59 12.73
CA LEU A 226 -8.69 -10.25 11.45
C LEU A 226 -9.64 -11.44 11.23
N CYS A 227 -9.96 -12.20 12.27
CA CYS A 227 -10.96 -13.28 12.21
C CYS A 227 -12.35 -12.74 11.83
N SER A 228 -12.77 -11.60 12.39
CA SER A 228 -14.06 -10.97 12.06
C SER A 228 -14.08 -10.31 10.68
N THR A 229 -12.91 -10.10 10.07
CA THR A 229 -12.73 -9.40 8.79
C THR A 229 -11.89 -10.21 7.80
N LEU A 230 -12.00 -11.54 7.84
CA LEU A 230 -11.14 -12.46 7.07
C LEU A 230 -11.19 -12.22 5.56
N CYS A 231 -12.37 -11.94 5.02
CA CYS A 231 -12.59 -11.69 3.60
C CYS A 231 -12.37 -10.22 3.19
N MET A 232 -11.93 -9.37 4.13
CA MET A 232 -11.70 -7.96 3.85
C MET A 232 -10.41 -7.77 3.04
N GLY A 233 -10.46 -6.94 2.01
CA GLY A 233 -9.33 -6.67 1.14
C GLY A 233 -9.45 -5.36 0.39
N LEU A 234 -8.44 -5.04 -0.41
CA LEU A 234 -8.40 -3.85 -1.26
C LEU A 234 -9.16 -4.11 -2.56
N VAL A 235 -10.08 -3.21 -2.92
CA VAL A 235 -10.76 -3.22 -4.21
C VAL A 235 -10.17 -2.13 -5.09
N LEU A 236 -9.65 -2.52 -6.23
CA LEU A 236 -8.98 -1.66 -7.21
C LEU A 236 -9.80 -1.61 -8.50
N GLY A 237 -9.73 -0.49 -9.22
CA GLY A 237 -10.43 -0.33 -10.50
C GLY A 237 -11.75 0.42 -10.35
N GLY A 238 -12.80 -0.06 -11.00
CA GLY A 238 -14.09 0.60 -11.12
C GLY A 238 -14.27 1.35 -12.44
N ARG A 239 -15.48 1.79 -12.74
CA ARG A 239 -15.82 2.45 -14.02
C ARG A 239 -15.56 3.95 -14.04
N ALA A 240 -15.35 4.55 -12.88
CA ALA A 240 -15.11 5.97 -12.81
C ALA A 240 -13.68 6.32 -13.18
N ARG A 241 -13.50 7.57 -13.64
CA ARG A 241 -12.17 8.07 -14.00
C ARG A 241 -11.27 8.20 -12.79
N VAL A 242 -9.96 8.02 -13.00
CA VAL A 242 -8.95 8.24 -11.98
C VAL A 242 -8.97 9.70 -11.53
N VAL A 243 -9.26 9.91 -10.26
CA VAL A 243 -9.08 11.19 -9.55
C VAL A 243 -8.09 10.92 -8.42
N LEU A 244 -6.92 11.53 -8.50
CA LEU A 244 -5.89 11.32 -7.50
C LEU A 244 -6.10 12.27 -6.33
N THR A 245 -6.39 11.69 -5.16
CA THR A 245 -6.55 12.42 -3.90
C THR A 245 -5.71 11.77 -2.81
N GLY A 246 -5.15 12.59 -1.91
CA GLY A 246 -4.44 12.14 -0.74
C GLY A 246 -5.00 12.76 0.54
N HIS A 247 -4.81 12.10 1.65
CA HIS A 247 -5.10 12.60 2.99
C HIS A 247 -3.83 12.48 3.82
N ALA A 248 -3.53 13.49 4.62
CA ALA A 248 -2.40 13.45 5.54
C ALA A 248 -2.88 13.77 6.96
N ASP A 249 -2.28 13.08 7.91
CA ASP A 249 -2.43 13.31 9.34
C ASP A 249 -1.12 12.91 10.03
N ALA A 250 -0.75 13.62 11.09
CA ALA A 250 0.41 13.28 11.87
C ALA A 250 0.01 12.40 13.05
N SER A 251 0.70 11.30 13.22
CA SER A 251 0.64 10.54 14.46
C SER A 251 1.40 11.30 15.54
N CYS A 252 0.69 12.01 16.43
CA CYS A 252 1.22 12.40 17.72
C CYS A 252 1.34 11.14 18.59
N VAL A 253 2.30 10.31 18.28
CA VAL A 253 2.62 9.23 19.20
C VAL A 253 3.37 9.89 20.34
N ASP A 254 2.73 9.91 21.51
CA ASP A 254 3.31 10.33 22.77
C ASP A 254 4.61 9.54 23.02
N ASP A 255 5.71 10.03 22.45
CA ASP A 255 7.03 9.70 22.93
C ASP A 255 7.25 10.56 24.18
N LEU A 256 6.74 10.04 25.30
CA LEU A 256 6.94 10.62 26.62
C LEU A 256 8.43 10.80 26.96
N ALA A 257 9.33 10.14 26.23
CA ALA A 257 10.77 10.22 26.46
C ALA A 257 11.44 11.41 25.76
N THR A 258 10.91 11.91 24.63
CA THR A 258 11.60 12.96 23.87
C THR A 258 10.91 14.32 23.89
N GLN A 259 9.64 14.43 24.31
CA GLN A 259 8.85 15.69 24.33
C GLN A 259 9.01 16.58 23.08
N ARG A 260 9.45 16.00 21.96
CA ARG A 260 9.79 16.68 20.73
C ARG A 260 8.74 16.40 19.66
N SER A 261 7.61 17.02 19.78
CA SER A 261 6.89 17.35 18.56
C SER A 261 5.96 18.50 18.89
N SER A 262 6.30 19.67 18.43
CA SER A 262 5.22 20.62 18.17
C SER A 262 4.33 19.95 17.15
N SER A 263 3.06 19.73 17.46
CA SER A 263 2.09 19.07 16.60
C SER A 263 2.09 19.60 15.15
N CYS A 264 2.44 20.87 14.98
CA CYS A 264 2.53 21.55 13.68
C CYS A 264 3.70 21.05 12.81
N GLU A 265 4.86 20.70 13.37
CA GLU A 265 6.01 20.22 12.61
C GLU A 265 5.77 18.81 12.06
N ALA A 266 5.17 17.94 12.85
CA ALA A 266 4.80 16.60 12.44
C ALA A 266 3.76 16.62 11.31
N GLU A 267 2.77 17.51 11.39
CA GLU A 267 1.76 17.71 10.34
C GLU A 267 2.37 18.23 9.03
N ILE A 268 3.30 19.17 9.10
CA ILE A 268 4.01 19.66 7.92
C ILE A 268 4.82 18.53 7.26
N TYR A 269 5.48 17.71 8.08
CA TYR A 269 6.25 16.58 7.58
C TYR A 269 5.36 15.55 6.92
N ALA A 270 4.26 15.16 7.56
CA ALA A 270 3.28 14.21 7.01
C ALA A 270 2.70 14.71 5.67
N GLY A 271 2.32 15.98 5.62
CA GLY A 271 1.81 16.59 4.39
C GLY A 271 2.84 16.67 3.27
N ALA A 272 4.11 16.91 3.60
CA ALA A 272 5.19 16.95 2.61
C ALA A 272 5.48 15.55 2.03
N MET A 273 5.49 14.53 2.87
CA MET A 273 5.63 13.14 2.43
C MET A 273 4.46 12.73 1.52
N ALA A 274 3.23 13.06 1.90
CA ALA A 274 2.05 12.80 1.08
C ALA A 274 2.09 13.55 -0.25
N ALA A 275 2.57 14.79 -0.27
CA ALA A 275 2.74 15.56 -1.50
C ALA A 275 3.77 14.92 -2.46
N GLN A 276 4.89 14.44 -1.91
CA GLN A 276 5.92 13.74 -2.69
C GLN A 276 5.37 12.50 -3.38
N GLU A 277 4.62 11.74 -2.66
CA GLU A 277 4.04 10.49 -3.16
C GLU A 277 2.93 10.76 -4.20
N LEU A 278 2.04 11.72 -3.96
CA LEU A 278 1.05 12.13 -4.96
C LEU A 278 1.71 12.60 -6.25
N HIS A 279 2.83 13.29 -6.13
CA HIS A 279 3.62 13.72 -7.28
C HIS A 279 4.22 12.51 -8.02
N TRP A 280 4.81 11.55 -7.30
CA TRP A 280 5.34 10.31 -7.88
C TRP A 280 4.24 9.49 -8.55
N LEU A 281 3.06 9.35 -7.91
CA LEU A 281 1.90 8.66 -8.49
C LEU A 281 1.40 9.31 -9.77
N THR A 282 1.48 10.64 -9.86
CA THR A 282 1.12 11.37 -11.08
C THR A 282 2.00 10.95 -12.25
N TYR A 283 3.32 10.81 -12.02
CA TYR A 283 4.23 10.31 -13.05
C TYR A 283 3.97 8.85 -13.40
N LEU A 284 3.76 8.00 -12.40
CA LEU A 284 3.46 6.59 -12.63
C LEU A 284 2.18 6.40 -13.46
N LEU A 285 1.11 7.14 -13.13
CA LEU A 285 -0.13 7.12 -13.91
C LEU A 285 0.09 7.64 -15.34
N THR A 286 0.96 8.64 -15.52
CA THR A 286 1.33 9.15 -16.84
C THR A 286 2.07 8.10 -17.65
N ASP A 287 3.02 7.38 -17.05
CA ASP A 287 3.71 6.26 -17.70
C ASP A 287 2.73 5.15 -18.12
N LEU A 288 1.68 4.91 -17.33
CA LEU A 288 0.62 3.96 -17.65
C LEU A 288 -0.45 4.50 -18.62
N GLY A 289 -0.27 5.71 -19.17
CA GLY A 289 -1.22 6.32 -20.10
C GLY A 289 -2.49 6.87 -19.44
N GLU A 290 -2.52 6.99 -18.12
CA GLU A 290 -3.66 7.46 -17.30
C GLU A 290 -3.35 8.77 -16.58
N ALA A 291 -2.69 9.71 -17.28
CA ALA A 291 -2.37 11.02 -16.71
C ALA A 291 -3.62 11.69 -16.10
N PRO A 292 -3.56 12.13 -14.84
CA PRO A 292 -4.66 12.84 -14.20
C PRO A 292 -5.00 14.13 -14.99
N ARG A 293 -6.29 14.39 -15.21
CA ARG A 293 -6.74 15.59 -15.93
C ARG A 293 -6.66 16.88 -15.13
N SER A 294 -6.59 16.75 -13.81
CA SER A 294 -6.46 17.85 -12.87
C SER A 294 -5.34 17.53 -11.88
N PRO A 295 -4.70 18.54 -11.31
CA PRO A 295 -3.73 18.34 -10.26
C PRO A 295 -4.31 17.50 -9.10
N PRO A 296 -3.55 16.58 -8.51
CA PRO A 296 -3.98 15.84 -7.35
C PRO A 296 -4.34 16.77 -6.20
N VAL A 297 -5.26 16.34 -5.35
CA VAL A 297 -5.70 17.10 -4.17
C VAL A 297 -5.19 16.42 -2.91
N LEU A 298 -4.43 17.13 -2.10
CA LEU A 298 -4.03 16.68 -0.78
C LEU A 298 -4.90 17.36 0.27
N TYR A 299 -5.64 16.57 1.02
CA TYR A 299 -6.47 17.00 2.13
C TYR A 299 -5.68 16.94 3.44
N VAL A 300 -5.71 18.04 4.19
CA VAL A 300 -5.09 18.14 5.52
C VAL A 300 -6.07 18.82 6.49
N ASP A 301 -6.06 18.44 7.75
CA ASP A 301 -6.91 19.06 8.78
C ASP A 301 -6.20 20.13 9.61
N ASN A 302 -4.92 20.37 9.33
CA ASN A 302 -4.14 21.41 9.98
C ASN A 302 -4.18 22.72 9.19
N LYS A 303 -4.92 23.72 9.71
CA LYS A 303 -5.04 25.05 9.08
C LYS A 303 -3.73 25.83 9.08
N ALA A 304 -2.84 25.60 10.07
CA ALA A 304 -1.55 26.26 10.13
C ALA A 304 -0.64 25.81 8.99
N MET A 305 -0.64 24.50 8.64
CA MET A 305 0.06 23.98 7.48
C MET A 305 -0.43 24.65 6.18
N LEU A 306 -1.75 24.77 6.01
CA LEU A 306 -2.32 25.42 4.81
C LEU A 306 -1.90 26.87 4.72
N ALA A 307 -1.99 27.64 5.83
CA ALA A 307 -1.57 29.03 5.88
C ALA A 307 -0.08 29.19 5.54
N LEU A 308 0.78 28.36 6.12
CA LEU A 308 2.21 28.34 5.82
C LEU A 308 2.50 28.07 4.33
N CYS A 309 1.78 27.15 3.69
CA CYS A 309 1.97 26.89 2.26
C CYS A 309 1.48 28.02 1.35
N GLN A 310 0.59 28.90 1.83
CA GLN A 310 0.07 30.05 1.10
C GLN A 310 0.89 31.34 1.33
N GLU A 311 1.50 31.47 2.49
CA GLU A 311 2.27 32.68 2.85
C GLU A 311 3.66 32.72 2.21
N HIS A 312 4.10 33.92 1.82
CA HIS A 312 5.39 34.16 1.18
C HIS A 312 6.55 34.38 2.15
N ARG A 313 6.31 34.44 3.45
CA ARG A 313 7.35 34.72 4.46
C ARG A 313 7.60 33.50 5.34
N LEU A 314 8.87 33.07 5.38
CA LEU A 314 9.38 32.11 6.35
C LEU A 314 9.74 32.85 7.63
N GLU A 315 9.13 32.51 8.76
CA GLU A 315 9.61 32.96 10.07
C GLU A 315 10.88 32.19 10.45
N HIS A 316 11.75 32.83 11.22
CA HIS A 316 13.06 32.33 11.66
C HIS A 316 13.01 30.97 12.41
N ARG A 317 11.83 30.53 12.87
CA ARG A 317 11.63 29.31 13.65
C ARG A 317 11.53 28.03 12.79
N THR A 318 11.38 28.15 11.48
CA THR A 318 11.10 27.01 10.57
C THR A 318 12.31 26.53 9.77
N LYS A 319 13.52 26.98 10.09
CA LYS A 319 14.74 26.64 9.33
C LYS A 319 15.05 25.14 9.24
N HIS A 320 14.66 24.34 10.24
CA HIS A 320 14.91 22.90 10.27
C HIS A 320 13.88 22.08 9.46
N ILE A 321 12.71 22.68 9.20
CA ILE A 321 11.60 22.06 8.47
C ILE A 321 11.66 22.41 6.97
N ALA A 322 12.59 23.29 6.60
CA ALA A 322 12.61 24.00 5.33
C ALA A 322 12.49 23.11 4.09
N LEU A 323 13.18 21.96 4.04
CA LEU A 323 13.27 21.18 2.80
C LEU A 323 11.94 20.47 2.44
N CYS A 324 11.33 19.80 3.40
CA CYS A 324 10.05 19.10 3.19
C CYS A 324 8.90 20.07 2.92
N TYR A 325 8.88 21.19 3.66
CA TYR A 325 7.90 22.26 3.49
C TYR A 325 7.95 22.89 2.09
N PHE A 326 9.15 23.13 1.55
CA PHE A 326 9.31 23.72 0.23
C PHE A 326 8.68 22.88 -0.88
N LEU A 327 8.75 21.56 -0.79
CA LEU A 327 8.22 20.68 -1.84
C LEU A 327 6.70 20.85 -2.01
N ALA A 328 5.91 20.72 -0.94
CA ALA A 328 4.45 20.86 -1.03
C ALA A 328 4.03 22.23 -1.55
N ARG A 329 4.69 23.29 -1.08
CA ARG A 329 4.48 24.65 -1.53
C ARG A 329 4.88 24.85 -3.01
N GLU A 330 6.04 24.35 -3.41
CA GLU A 330 6.52 24.43 -4.80
C GLU A 330 5.58 23.74 -5.77
N LEU A 331 5.13 22.52 -5.43
CA LEU A 331 4.14 21.78 -6.23
C LEU A 331 2.81 22.54 -6.34
N GLN A 332 2.36 23.17 -5.27
CA GLN A 332 1.15 24.00 -5.30
C GLN A 332 1.35 25.26 -6.15
N GLN A 333 2.47 25.96 -6.03
CA GLN A 333 2.78 27.14 -6.85
C GLN A 333 2.90 26.82 -8.33
N ARG A 334 3.42 25.64 -8.66
CA ARG A 334 3.50 25.15 -10.05
C ARG A 334 2.17 24.60 -10.58
N GLY A 335 1.12 24.58 -9.76
CA GLY A 335 -0.17 24.00 -10.13
C GLY A 335 -0.15 22.48 -10.30
N GLN A 336 0.85 21.81 -9.74
CA GLN A 336 1.02 20.35 -9.80
C GLN A 336 0.39 19.62 -8.60
N LEU A 337 -0.04 20.35 -7.59
CA LEU A 337 -0.75 19.87 -6.41
C LEU A 337 -1.73 20.94 -5.95
N ARG A 338 -2.86 20.53 -5.40
CA ARG A 338 -3.80 21.40 -4.70
C ARG A 338 -3.92 20.97 -3.26
N LEU A 339 -3.61 21.85 -2.31
CA LEU A 339 -3.87 21.63 -0.89
C LEU A 339 -5.28 22.09 -0.55
N ALA A 340 -6.01 21.29 0.23
CA ALA A 340 -7.36 21.58 0.66
C ALA A 340 -7.56 21.21 2.14
N TYR A 341 -8.38 22.01 2.82
CA TYR A 341 -8.77 21.71 4.20
C TYR A 341 -9.81 20.57 4.22
N VAL A 342 -9.65 19.67 5.16
CA VAL A 342 -10.65 18.69 5.54
C VAL A 342 -10.91 18.78 7.05
N ALA A 343 -12.16 18.65 7.47
CA ALA A 343 -12.45 18.59 8.91
C ALA A 343 -11.90 17.27 9.48
N THR A 344 -11.32 17.28 10.70
CA THR A 344 -10.73 16.08 11.33
C THR A 344 -11.64 14.87 11.30
N ARG A 345 -12.95 15.04 11.56
CA ARG A 345 -13.91 13.94 11.46
C ARG A 345 -14.06 13.32 10.07
N ALA A 346 -13.62 14.00 9.02
CA ALA A 346 -13.68 13.55 7.63
C ALA A 346 -12.28 13.20 7.09
N ASN A 347 -11.20 13.38 7.88
CA ASN A 347 -9.85 13.01 7.50
C ASN A 347 -9.66 11.49 7.62
N THR A 348 -9.67 10.80 6.48
CA THR A 348 -9.52 9.34 6.45
C THR A 348 -8.15 8.87 6.91
N ALA A 349 -7.14 9.75 6.93
CA ALA A 349 -5.82 9.44 7.46
C ALA A 349 -5.83 9.13 8.98
N ASP A 350 -6.86 9.55 9.70
CA ASP A 350 -7.03 9.25 11.14
C ASP A 350 -7.01 7.74 11.45
N ILE A 351 -7.42 6.88 10.50
CA ILE A 351 -7.37 5.42 10.68
C ILE A 351 -5.94 4.88 10.84
N PHE A 352 -4.95 5.63 10.31
CA PHE A 352 -3.53 5.25 10.36
C PHE A 352 -2.79 5.82 11.57
N THR A 353 -3.41 6.78 12.27
CA THR A 353 -2.75 7.59 13.30
C THR A 353 -3.42 7.53 14.67
N LYS A 354 -4.66 7.03 14.74
CA LYS A 354 -5.48 7.08 15.96
C LYS A 354 -6.25 5.77 16.22
N ALA A 355 -6.47 5.43 17.49
CA ALA A 355 -7.39 4.37 17.88
C ALA A 355 -8.83 4.89 17.76
N LEU A 356 -9.56 4.40 16.78
CA LEU A 356 -10.90 4.87 16.46
C LEU A 356 -11.99 4.07 17.17
N GLN A 357 -13.14 4.69 17.40
CA GLN A 357 -14.38 4.01 17.78
C GLN A 357 -14.87 3.12 16.63
N PRO A 358 -15.60 2.02 16.91
CA PRO A 358 -16.01 1.07 15.86
C PRO A 358 -16.75 1.70 14.68
N CYS A 359 -17.64 2.65 14.91
CA CYS A 359 -18.40 3.31 13.83
C CYS A 359 -17.51 4.17 12.91
N ASP A 360 -16.54 4.90 13.48
CA ASP A 360 -15.60 5.72 12.69
C ASP A 360 -14.60 4.84 11.95
N HIS A 361 -14.10 3.79 12.61
CA HIS A 361 -13.22 2.81 12.00
C HIS A 361 -13.89 2.15 10.77
N GLN A 362 -15.10 1.65 10.93
CA GLN A 362 -15.85 1.02 9.83
C GLN A 362 -16.12 2.01 8.70
N ARG A 363 -16.52 3.25 9.04
CA ARG A 363 -16.73 4.31 8.05
C ARG A 363 -15.47 4.56 7.24
N PHE A 364 -14.30 4.71 7.87
CA PHE A 364 -13.04 4.93 7.17
C PHE A 364 -12.59 3.71 6.37
N CYS A 365 -12.78 2.50 6.87
CA CYS A 365 -12.57 1.30 6.06
C CYS A 365 -13.40 1.33 4.78
N THR A 366 -14.67 1.72 4.86
CA THR A 366 -15.53 1.85 3.67
C THR A 366 -15.02 2.93 2.71
N MET A 367 -14.59 4.08 3.22
CA MET A 367 -14.01 5.16 2.40
C MET A 367 -12.70 4.76 1.74
N LEU A 368 -11.90 3.88 2.37
CA LEU A 368 -10.67 3.31 1.82
C LEU A 368 -10.91 2.21 0.76
N ALA A 369 -12.16 2.01 0.34
CA ALA A 369 -12.56 0.92 -0.56
C ALA A 369 -12.15 -0.48 -0.06
N PHE A 370 -12.23 -0.68 1.26
CA PHE A 370 -12.16 -2.00 1.85
C PHE A 370 -13.53 -2.65 1.78
N PHE A 371 -13.70 -3.66 0.93
CA PHE A 371 -14.92 -4.45 0.90
C PHE A 371 -14.61 -5.87 1.39
N ALA A 372 -15.47 -6.38 2.27
CA ALA A 372 -15.58 -7.80 2.47
C ALA A 372 -16.22 -8.39 1.21
N LEU A 373 -15.63 -9.42 0.63
CA LEU A 373 -16.32 -10.30 -0.29
C LEU A 373 -17.43 -10.96 0.54
N LEU A 374 -18.64 -10.42 0.46
CA LEU A 374 -19.81 -11.05 1.07
C LEU A 374 -20.01 -12.38 0.34
N ASP A 375 -19.87 -13.47 1.07
CA ASP A 375 -20.41 -14.75 0.67
C ASP A 375 -21.91 -14.54 0.41
N TRP A 376 -22.37 -14.89 -0.76
CA TRP A 376 -23.75 -14.70 -1.24
C TRP A 376 -24.80 -15.49 -0.45
N SER A 377 -24.46 -16.01 0.71
CA SER A 377 -25.33 -16.79 1.58
C SER A 377 -25.94 -16.03 2.77
N CYS A 378 -25.64 -14.74 2.95
CA CYS A 378 -26.30 -13.89 3.95
C CYS A 378 -27.11 -12.80 3.27
N ASP A 379 -28.35 -13.11 2.94
CA ASP A 379 -29.42 -12.11 2.77
C ASP A 379 -29.50 -11.25 4.02
N LEU A 380 -29.07 -10.00 3.95
CA LEU A 380 -29.68 -8.86 4.67
C LEU A 380 -28.87 -7.57 4.47
N LEU A 381 -29.48 -6.64 3.72
CA LEU A 381 -29.41 -5.19 3.92
C LEU A 381 -28.07 -4.45 3.80
N PHE A 382 -27.59 -4.19 2.57
CA PHE A 382 -26.92 -2.92 2.28
C PHE A 382 -27.20 -2.49 0.84
N SER A 383 -27.93 -1.39 0.71
CA SER A 383 -28.18 -0.70 -0.57
C SER A 383 -26.87 -0.10 -1.10
N PRO A 384 -26.44 -0.39 -2.33
CA PRO A 384 -25.21 0.17 -2.89
C PRO A 384 -25.50 1.54 -3.53
N THR A 385 -25.61 2.58 -2.74
CA THR A 385 -25.73 3.97 -3.23
C THR A 385 -24.56 4.84 -2.77
N LEU A 386 -23.32 4.37 -3.00
CA LEU A 386 -22.14 5.23 -2.93
C LEU A 386 -21.55 5.34 -4.34
N PRO A 387 -21.15 6.53 -4.81
CA PRO A 387 -20.52 6.68 -6.10
C PRO A 387 -19.16 5.99 -6.10
N MET A 388 -19.13 4.76 -6.62
CA MET A 388 -17.89 4.05 -6.87
C MET A 388 -17.13 4.77 -7.97
N GLY A 389 -16.01 5.41 -7.65
CA GLY A 389 -15.22 6.04 -8.69
C GLY A 389 -14.10 6.98 -8.29
N VAL A 390 -13.73 7.03 -7.05
CA VAL A 390 -12.58 7.82 -6.62
C VAL A 390 -11.43 6.87 -6.29
N CYS A 391 -10.37 6.88 -7.09
CA CYS A 391 -9.11 6.28 -6.68
C CYS A 391 -8.54 7.17 -5.58
N GLN A 392 -8.80 6.80 -4.35
CA GLN A 392 -8.25 7.48 -3.18
C GLN A 392 -6.95 6.79 -2.83
N THR A 393 -5.84 7.47 -3.04
CA THR A 393 -4.53 7.00 -2.59
C THR A 393 -4.31 7.56 -1.20
N TYR A 394 -4.23 6.66 -0.24
CA TYR A 394 -3.97 7.01 1.15
C TYR A 394 -2.50 6.75 1.45
N MET A 395 -1.90 7.71 2.11
CA MET A 395 -0.50 7.64 2.49
C MET A 395 -0.34 7.88 3.97
N ILE A 396 0.54 7.08 4.53
CA ILE A 396 0.96 7.15 5.94
C ILE A 396 1.87 8.34 6.14
#